data_bef7f84a5b1ca08fe1df6503312e4f8e
#
_entry.id   bef7f84a5b1ca08fe1df6503312e4f8e
#
_cell.length_a   1.000
_cell.length_b   1.000
_cell.length_c   1.000
_cell.angle_alpha   90.00
_cell.angle_beta   90.00
_cell.angle_gamma   90.00
#
_symmetry.space_group_name_H-M   'P 1'
#
loop_
_entity.id
_entity.type
_entity.pdbx_description
1 polymer ?
#
loop_
_entity_poly.entity_id
_entity_poly.type
_entity_poly.pdbx_seq_one_letter_code
_entity_poly.pdbx_strand_id
1 'polypeptide(L)'
;ASVTERKRVLVVGGGPAGAEAAWTAAARGHDVTLWERGERLGGELNRIEKMPLRAEFLQLLAHQERRLEQYGVKTELGRSADLDSIRTFMPDTVIMATGARAVGQSFPDGGTGLTFAEALADVSVLGQRIVMLDALGTWAVSGMAEYLADLGKQVTLIVPTGTPAWTVSVYSSYALRHRLREKQVRIIGTHAIRSWDGGKVQLTDLSLNEAGPELTADSVIAPLHGHADDRLTSELIAWRNEANAAVEIRSAGDCQSPRTALEAVFEGQEAGRLV
;
A
#
# COMPACT_ATOMS: atom_id res chain seq x y z
N ALA A 1 11.88 25.62 -13.29
CA ALA A 1 11.74 27.08 -13.27
C ALA A 1 11.11 27.47 -11.93
N SER A 2 11.64 28.51 -11.26
CA SER A 2 11.04 29.07 -10.05
C SER A 2 9.69 29.70 -10.41
N VAL A 3 8.74 29.61 -9.45
CA VAL A 3 7.41 30.18 -9.63
C VAL A 3 7.43 31.70 -9.52
N THR A 4 6.45 32.33 -10.15
CA THR A 4 6.24 33.79 -10.08
C THR A 4 5.52 34.21 -8.80
N GLU A 5 4.75 33.29 -8.19
CA GLU A 5 3.99 33.51 -6.96
C GLU A 5 4.23 32.35 -5.99
N ARG A 6 4.65 32.69 -4.77
CA ARG A 6 4.91 31.72 -3.70
C ARG A 6 3.62 31.39 -2.99
N LYS A 7 3.23 30.11 -3.01
CA LYS A 7 2.03 29.60 -2.31
C LYS A 7 2.42 28.90 -1.01
N ARG A 8 1.49 28.88 -0.07
CA ARG A 8 1.51 28.05 1.13
C ARG A 8 0.87 26.71 0.81
N VAL A 9 1.68 25.65 0.73
CA VAL A 9 1.25 24.31 0.32
C VAL A 9 1.20 23.38 1.52
N LEU A 10 0.09 22.72 1.71
CA LEU A 10 -0.05 21.63 2.67
C LEU A 10 -0.08 20.30 1.91
N VAL A 11 0.79 19.38 2.28
CA VAL A 11 0.74 17.98 1.81
C VAL A 11 0.27 17.10 2.95
N VAL A 12 -0.77 16.29 2.72
CA VAL A 12 -1.37 15.40 3.71
C VAL A 12 -1.05 13.96 3.36
N GLY A 13 -0.17 13.35 4.17
CA GLY A 13 0.34 12.00 4.01
C GLY A 13 1.80 11.96 3.55
N GLY A 14 2.63 11.25 4.31
CA GLY A 14 4.09 11.13 4.12
C GLY A 14 4.51 9.83 3.42
N GLY A 15 3.61 9.20 2.64
CA GLY A 15 3.95 8.10 1.75
C GLY A 15 4.74 8.56 0.52
N PRO A 16 5.11 7.64 -0.40
CA PRO A 16 5.93 7.99 -1.58
C PRO A 16 5.37 9.13 -2.42
N ALA A 17 4.04 9.18 -2.62
CA ALA A 17 3.39 10.25 -3.38
C ALA A 17 3.49 11.60 -2.68
N GLY A 18 3.20 11.66 -1.38
CA GLY A 18 3.22 12.92 -0.63
C GLY A 18 4.63 13.45 -0.43
N ALA A 19 5.60 12.61 -0.10
CA ALA A 19 7.00 13.01 0.00
C ALA A 19 7.52 13.56 -1.32
N GLU A 20 7.19 12.91 -2.45
CA GLU A 20 7.56 13.36 -3.79
C GLU A 20 6.92 14.70 -4.15
N ALA A 21 5.62 14.87 -3.86
CA ALA A 21 4.89 16.11 -4.09
C ALA A 21 5.46 17.26 -3.26
N ALA A 22 5.77 17.00 -1.98
CA ALA A 22 6.24 18.04 -1.06
C ALA A 22 7.60 18.61 -1.48
N TRP A 23 8.61 17.75 -1.73
CA TRP A 23 9.91 18.28 -2.14
C TRP A 23 9.87 18.91 -3.53
N THR A 24 9.02 18.37 -4.44
CA THR A 24 8.87 18.93 -5.80
C THR A 24 8.29 20.34 -5.75
N ALA A 25 7.23 20.57 -4.98
CA ALA A 25 6.64 21.90 -4.78
C ALA A 25 7.65 22.86 -4.10
N ALA A 26 8.36 22.40 -3.07
CA ALA A 26 9.38 23.20 -2.39
C ALA A 26 10.56 23.57 -3.32
N ALA A 27 11.01 22.64 -4.16
CA ALA A 27 12.06 22.89 -5.17
C ALA A 27 11.66 23.96 -6.20
N ARG A 28 10.37 24.21 -6.38
CA ARG A 28 9.85 25.30 -7.22
C ARG A 28 9.78 26.64 -6.51
N GLY A 29 9.92 26.65 -5.19
CA GLY A 29 9.95 27.88 -4.38
C GLY A 29 8.73 28.11 -3.50
N HIS A 30 7.81 27.15 -3.41
CA HIS A 30 6.66 27.26 -2.51
C HIS A 30 7.04 27.03 -1.04
N ASP A 31 6.19 27.50 -0.11
CA ASP A 31 6.29 27.24 1.33
C ASP A 31 5.51 25.97 1.66
N VAL A 32 6.22 24.86 1.89
CA VAL A 32 5.60 23.53 1.96
C VAL A 32 5.69 22.96 3.37
N THR A 33 4.53 22.53 3.88
CA THR A 33 4.43 21.72 5.09
C THR A 33 3.83 20.36 4.74
N LEU A 34 4.45 19.30 5.23
CA LEU A 34 3.97 17.91 5.09
C LEU A 34 3.51 17.40 6.45
N TRP A 35 2.27 16.90 6.53
CA TRP A 35 1.73 16.23 7.70
C TRP A 35 1.66 14.73 7.46
N GLU A 36 2.21 13.98 8.42
CA GLU A 36 2.17 12.51 8.43
C GLU A 36 1.65 12.03 9.79
N ARG A 37 0.61 11.18 9.76
CA ARG A 37 0.00 10.63 11.00
C ARG A 37 0.90 9.64 11.73
N GLY A 38 1.80 8.96 11.00
CA GLY A 38 2.76 8.01 11.58
C GLY A 38 4.00 8.69 12.14
N GLU A 39 4.77 7.91 12.90
CA GLU A 39 6.02 8.35 13.52
C GLU A 39 7.20 8.44 12.52
N ARG A 40 7.00 7.99 11.28
CA ARG A 40 8.00 8.04 10.21
C ARG A 40 7.36 8.18 8.82
N LEU A 41 8.11 8.71 7.87
CA LEU A 41 7.72 8.75 6.48
C LEU A 41 7.75 7.34 5.84
N GLY A 42 7.17 7.20 4.65
CA GLY A 42 7.27 6.01 3.83
C GLY A 42 5.96 5.25 3.61
N GLY A 43 4.95 5.44 4.45
CA GLY A 43 3.65 4.78 4.28
C GLY A 43 3.77 3.26 4.09
N GLU A 44 3.17 2.72 3.02
CA GLU A 44 3.19 1.28 2.72
C GLU A 44 4.60 0.70 2.46
N LEU A 45 5.56 1.51 1.99
CA LEU A 45 6.92 1.03 1.78
C LEU A 45 7.61 0.55 3.07
N ASN A 46 7.19 1.07 4.22
CA ASN A 46 7.67 0.62 5.52
C ASN A 46 7.34 -0.85 5.82
N ARG A 47 6.33 -1.42 5.17
CA ARG A 47 5.98 -2.84 5.31
C ARG A 47 6.79 -3.73 4.39
N ILE A 48 7.18 -3.19 3.22
CA ILE A 48 7.92 -3.91 2.20
C ILE A 48 9.36 -4.21 2.66
N GLU A 49 9.93 -3.42 3.56
CA GLU A 49 11.30 -3.61 4.07
C GLU A 49 11.54 -5.01 4.67
N LYS A 50 10.48 -5.62 5.25
CA LYS A 50 10.55 -6.97 5.82
C LYS A 50 10.59 -8.08 4.77
N MET A 51 10.24 -7.78 3.53
CA MET A 51 10.15 -8.79 2.47
C MET A 51 11.53 -9.05 1.85
N PRO A 52 11.88 -10.32 1.57
CA PRO A 52 13.15 -10.68 0.96
C PRO A 52 13.39 -9.92 -0.35
N LEU A 53 14.62 -9.47 -0.57
CA LEU A 53 15.08 -8.78 -1.77
C LEU A 53 14.30 -7.47 -2.07
N ARG A 54 13.80 -6.78 -1.04
CA ARG A 54 13.06 -5.51 -1.17
C ARG A 54 13.70 -4.33 -0.43
N ALA A 55 14.85 -4.54 0.20
CA ALA A 55 15.57 -3.48 0.92
C ALA A 55 15.93 -2.25 0.04
N GLU A 56 16.03 -2.45 -1.28
CA GLU A 56 16.28 -1.32 -2.23
C GLU A 56 15.18 -0.26 -2.22
N PHE A 57 13.92 -0.61 -1.87
CA PHE A 57 12.87 0.39 -1.71
C PHE A 57 13.14 1.38 -0.58
N LEU A 58 13.97 1.02 0.41
CA LEU A 58 14.43 1.93 1.45
C LEU A 58 15.32 3.06 0.88
N GLN A 59 16.01 2.81 -0.24
CA GLN A 59 16.81 3.85 -0.92
C GLN A 59 15.90 4.95 -1.50
N LEU A 60 14.69 4.61 -1.95
CA LEU A 60 13.70 5.59 -2.38
C LEU A 60 13.30 6.49 -1.20
N LEU A 61 12.97 5.89 -0.04
CA LEU A 61 12.62 6.66 1.16
C LEU A 61 13.77 7.58 1.58
N ALA A 62 14.98 7.04 1.70
CA ALA A 62 16.16 7.84 2.06
C ALA A 62 16.45 8.93 1.03
N HIS A 63 16.15 8.72 -0.25
CA HIS A 63 16.25 9.77 -1.26
C HIS A 63 15.22 10.88 -1.01
N GLN A 64 13.96 10.52 -0.80
CA GLN A 64 12.87 11.47 -0.58
C GLN A 64 13.10 12.28 0.72
N GLU A 65 13.53 11.66 1.81
CA GLU A 65 13.88 12.34 3.05
C GLU A 65 14.97 13.39 2.85
N ARG A 66 16.06 13.02 2.15
CA ARG A 66 17.13 13.98 1.81
C ARG A 66 16.62 15.14 0.95
N ARG A 67 15.68 14.90 0.02
CA ARG A 67 15.08 15.94 -0.83
C ARG A 67 14.20 16.87 -0.01
N LEU A 68 13.37 16.34 0.90
CA LEU A 68 12.57 17.15 1.80
C LEU A 68 13.44 18.09 2.64
N GLU A 69 14.51 17.57 3.22
CA GLU A 69 15.47 18.33 4.00
C GLU A 69 16.20 19.37 3.13
N GLN A 70 16.71 18.98 1.97
CA GLN A 70 17.42 19.85 1.02
C GLN A 70 16.61 21.09 0.61
N TYR A 71 15.30 20.92 0.43
CA TYR A 71 14.41 22.00 0.00
C TYR A 71 13.65 22.66 1.16
N GLY A 72 13.97 22.30 2.40
CA GLY A 72 13.42 22.95 3.57
C GLY A 72 11.93 22.70 3.78
N VAL A 73 11.43 21.53 3.41
CA VAL A 73 10.05 21.13 3.69
C VAL A 73 9.87 20.95 5.19
N LYS A 74 8.86 21.62 5.77
CA LYS A 74 8.50 21.42 7.18
C LYS A 74 7.73 20.12 7.32
N THR A 75 8.35 19.08 7.86
CA THR A 75 7.72 17.77 8.09
C THR A 75 7.23 17.66 9.53
N GLU A 76 5.94 17.37 9.70
CA GLU A 76 5.30 17.17 11.01
C GLU A 76 4.81 15.72 11.09
N LEU A 77 5.56 14.88 11.81
CA LEU A 77 5.23 13.48 12.09
C LEU A 77 4.27 13.36 13.28
N GLY A 78 3.57 12.23 13.42
CA GLY A 78 2.56 12.02 14.45
C GLY A 78 1.33 12.93 14.31
N ARG A 79 1.19 13.61 13.18
CA ARG A 79 0.13 14.59 12.93
C ARG A 79 -0.93 14.08 11.95
N SER A 80 -2.09 13.74 12.49
CA SER A 80 -3.27 13.45 11.68
C SER A 80 -3.91 14.75 11.18
N ALA A 81 -4.38 14.71 9.93
CA ALA A 81 -5.15 15.79 9.33
C ALA A 81 -6.65 15.51 9.44
N ASP A 82 -7.42 16.55 9.71
CA ASP A 82 -8.86 16.62 9.57
C ASP A 82 -9.24 17.96 8.91
N LEU A 83 -10.51 18.12 8.59
CA LEU A 83 -11.00 19.31 7.90
C LEU A 83 -10.71 20.61 8.70
N ASP A 84 -10.88 20.58 10.02
CA ASP A 84 -10.73 21.78 10.85
C ASP A 84 -9.26 22.19 11.00
N SER A 85 -8.35 21.24 11.10
CA SER A 85 -6.89 21.50 11.12
C SER A 85 -6.39 22.06 9.80
N ILE A 86 -6.90 21.54 8.65
CA ILE A 86 -6.57 22.07 7.32
C ILE A 86 -7.09 23.51 7.18
N ARG A 87 -8.33 23.78 7.58
CA ARG A 87 -8.93 25.13 7.56
C ARG A 87 -8.14 26.11 8.43
N THR A 88 -7.75 25.69 9.62
CA THR A 88 -6.94 26.50 10.55
C THR A 88 -5.55 26.80 9.99
N PHE A 89 -4.98 25.86 9.25
CA PHE A 89 -3.68 26.03 8.59
C PHE A 89 -3.75 27.06 7.45
N MET A 90 -4.92 27.28 6.84
CA MET A 90 -5.17 28.23 5.74
C MET A 90 -4.17 28.06 4.57
N PRO A 91 -4.09 26.91 3.92
CA PRO A 91 -3.23 26.71 2.76
C PRO A 91 -3.83 27.35 1.50
N ASP A 92 -2.96 27.78 0.56
CA ASP A 92 -3.38 28.15 -0.79
C ASP A 92 -3.65 26.90 -1.64
N THR A 93 -2.86 25.84 -1.40
CA THR A 93 -3.01 24.54 -2.07
C THR A 93 -2.87 23.40 -1.06
N VAL A 94 -3.76 22.40 -1.16
CA VAL A 94 -3.65 21.13 -0.43
C VAL A 94 -3.39 20.01 -1.42
N ILE A 95 -2.35 19.22 -1.17
CA ILE A 95 -2.08 17.96 -1.90
C ILE A 95 -2.44 16.80 -0.98
N MET A 96 -3.50 16.08 -1.35
CA MET A 96 -3.97 14.89 -0.63
C MET A 96 -3.18 13.67 -1.12
N ALA A 97 -2.46 13.02 -0.22
CA ALA A 97 -1.68 11.81 -0.47
C ALA A 97 -1.90 10.77 0.65
N THR A 98 -3.15 10.66 1.09
CA THR A 98 -3.60 9.86 2.24
C THR A 98 -3.48 8.34 2.04
N GLY A 99 -3.20 7.90 0.80
CA GLY A 99 -2.99 6.50 0.48
C GLY A 99 -4.28 5.71 0.37
N ALA A 100 -4.23 4.42 0.68
CA ALA A 100 -5.37 3.52 0.63
C ALA A 100 -5.58 2.79 1.96
N ARG A 101 -6.81 2.32 2.17
CA ARG A 101 -7.15 1.42 3.27
C ARG A 101 -7.01 -0.03 2.79
N ALA A 102 -6.27 -0.83 3.56
CA ALA A 102 -6.12 -2.25 3.28
C ALA A 102 -7.47 -2.99 3.41
N VAL A 103 -7.69 -3.98 2.55
CA VAL A 103 -8.89 -4.81 2.53
C VAL A 103 -8.49 -6.27 2.48
N GLY A 104 -9.03 -7.08 3.39
CA GLY A 104 -8.97 -8.53 3.36
C GLY A 104 -10.16 -9.11 2.59
N GLN A 105 -9.94 -10.17 1.85
CA GLN A 105 -10.99 -10.83 1.09
C GLN A 105 -11.94 -11.59 2.00
N SER A 106 -13.24 -11.33 1.90
CA SER A 106 -14.30 -12.20 2.45
C SER A 106 -14.57 -13.35 1.49
N PHE A 107 -14.80 -14.53 2.05
CA PHE A 107 -15.01 -15.73 1.26
C PHE A 107 -16.51 -16.05 1.12
N PRO A 108 -16.94 -16.67 -0.02
CA PRO A 108 -18.36 -16.86 -0.34
C PRO A 108 -19.17 -17.60 0.74
N ASP A 109 -18.61 -18.66 1.32
CA ASP A 109 -19.30 -19.48 2.32
C ASP A 109 -18.86 -19.17 3.76
N GLY A 110 -18.20 -18.00 3.97
CA GLY A 110 -17.83 -17.47 5.28
C GLY A 110 -16.34 -17.38 5.55
N GLY A 111 -16.01 -16.54 6.52
CA GLY A 111 -14.64 -16.16 6.89
C GLY A 111 -14.07 -15.00 6.06
N THR A 112 -13.05 -14.39 6.60
CA THR A 112 -12.32 -13.27 5.95
C THR A 112 -10.83 -13.47 6.16
N GLY A 113 -10.04 -13.29 5.11
CA GLY A 113 -8.59 -13.35 5.19
C GLY A 113 -8.01 -12.04 5.75
N LEU A 114 -6.89 -12.16 6.44
CA LEU A 114 -6.11 -11.02 6.93
C LEU A 114 -5.53 -10.22 5.78
N THR A 115 -5.40 -8.92 5.98
CA THR A 115 -4.60 -8.02 5.14
C THR A 115 -3.11 -8.19 5.41
N PHE A 116 -2.25 -7.63 4.57
CA PHE A 116 -0.80 -7.54 4.88
C PHE A 116 -0.53 -6.75 6.15
N ALA A 117 -1.27 -5.66 6.38
CA ALA A 117 -1.08 -4.81 7.54
C ALA A 117 -1.33 -5.58 8.84
N GLU A 118 -2.44 -6.31 8.91
CA GLU A 118 -2.79 -7.14 10.07
C GLU A 118 -1.78 -8.27 10.27
N ALA A 119 -1.41 -8.99 9.20
CA ALA A 119 -0.48 -10.11 9.28
C ALA A 119 0.94 -9.67 9.68
N LEU A 120 1.40 -8.46 9.28
CA LEU A 120 2.72 -7.93 9.62
C LEU A 120 2.77 -7.16 10.95
N ALA A 121 1.62 -6.82 11.52
CA ALA A 121 1.56 -6.14 12.81
C ALA A 121 2.18 -7.01 13.91
N ASP A 122 1.81 -8.28 13.96
CA ASP A 122 2.43 -9.28 14.84
C ASP A 122 2.43 -10.67 14.18
N VAL A 123 3.55 -11.04 13.58
CA VAL A 123 3.70 -12.33 12.91
C VAL A 123 3.65 -13.54 13.89
N SER A 124 3.88 -13.29 15.19
CA SER A 124 3.89 -14.37 16.19
C SER A 124 2.50 -14.98 16.42
N VAL A 125 1.43 -14.21 16.20
CA VAL A 125 0.04 -14.68 16.37
C VAL A 125 -0.51 -15.47 15.18
N LEU A 126 0.20 -15.52 14.06
CA LEU A 126 -0.29 -16.20 12.84
C LEU A 126 -0.35 -17.73 12.95
N GLY A 127 0.17 -18.32 14.03
CA GLY A 127 0.29 -19.77 14.15
C GLY A 127 1.33 -20.36 13.19
N GLN A 128 1.32 -21.67 12.98
CA GLN A 128 2.34 -22.38 12.20
C GLN A 128 1.93 -22.61 10.74
N ARG A 129 0.66 -22.94 10.50
CA ARG A 129 0.14 -23.27 9.18
C ARG A 129 -0.60 -22.07 8.60
N ILE A 130 -0.08 -21.50 7.55
CA ILE A 130 -0.62 -20.30 6.93
C ILE A 130 -1.07 -20.61 5.50
N VAL A 131 -2.32 -20.33 5.20
CA VAL A 131 -2.84 -20.32 3.84
C VAL A 131 -2.89 -18.88 3.35
N MET A 132 -2.32 -18.63 2.18
CA MET A 132 -2.33 -17.32 1.53
C MET A 132 -3.04 -17.39 0.20
N LEU A 133 -3.83 -16.37 -0.15
CA LEU A 133 -4.45 -16.23 -1.47
C LEU A 133 -3.73 -15.15 -2.28
N ASP A 134 -3.14 -15.54 -3.41
CA ASP A 134 -2.58 -14.60 -4.38
C ASP A 134 -3.64 -14.15 -5.38
N ALA A 135 -4.55 -13.28 -4.95
CA ALA A 135 -5.56 -12.66 -5.81
C ALA A 135 -5.00 -11.47 -6.63
N LEU A 136 -3.81 -10.98 -6.27
CA LEU A 136 -3.22 -9.77 -6.86
C LEU A 136 -2.22 -10.08 -7.97
N GLY A 137 -1.58 -11.25 -7.94
CA GLY A 137 -0.55 -11.63 -8.88
C GLY A 137 0.71 -10.78 -8.83
N THR A 138 0.95 -10.10 -7.72
CA THR A 138 2.04 -9.15 -7.55
C THR A 138 3.20 -9.73 -6.73
N TRP A 139 4.29 -8.97 -6.67
CA TRP A 139 5.41 -9.29 -5.79
C TRP A 139 5.04 -9.38 -4.31
N ALA A 140 4.03 -8.60 -3.87
CA ALA A 140 3.74 -8.44 -2.46
C ALA A 140 3.29 -9.74 -1.81
N VAL A 141 2.35 -10.48 -2.43
CA VAL A 141 1.84 -11.74 -1.89
C VAL A 141 2.93 -12.81 -1.86
N SER A 142 3.64 -12.99 -2.98
CA SER A 142 4.70 -13.97 -3.07
C SER A 142 5.89 -13.64 -2.18
N GLY A 143 6.25 -12.34 -2.03
CA GLY A 143 7.30 -11.89 -1.10
C GLY A 143 6.91 -12.11 0.36
N MET A 144 5.63 -11.92 0.71
CA MET A 144 5.13 -12.25 2.05
C MET A 144 5.18 -13.76 2.31
N ALA A 145 4.83 -14.60 1.33
CA ALA A 145 4.95 -16.05 1.44
C ALA A 145 6.40 -16.48 1.67
N GLU A 146 7.34 -15.88 0.95
CA GLU A 146 8.78 -16.10 1.12
C GLU A 146 9.26 -15.67 2.52
N TYR A 147 8.85 -14.50 2.99
CA TYR A 147 9.17 -13.98 4.32
C TYR A 147 8.66 -14.89 5.44
N LEU A 148 7.41 -15.33 5.37
CA LEU A 148 6.84 -16.22 6.38
C LEU A 148 7.52 -17.59 6.39
N ALA A 149 7.89 -18.13 5.22
CA ALA A 149 8.65 -19.36 5.13
C ALA A 149 10.06 -19.23 5.75
N ASP A 150 10.73 -18.07 5.58
CA ASP A 150 12.02 -17.78 6.24
C ASP A 150 11.90 -17.73 7.77
N LEU A 151 10.72 -17.38 8.29
CA LEU A 151 10.40 -17.45 9.73
C LEU A 151 10.02 -18.87 10.19
N GLY A 152 10.14 -19.88 9.33
CA GLY A 152 9.84 -21.28 9.65
C GLY A 152 8.35 -21.62 9.62
N LYS A 153 7.47 -20.76 9.08
CA LYS A 153 6.04 -21.06 8.92
C LYS A 153 5.82 -22.02 7.74
N GLN A 154 4.78 -22.85 7.85
CA GLN A 154 4.33 -23.73 6.78
C GLN A 154 3.34 -22.97 5.89
N VAL A 155 3.79 -22.50 4.75
CA VAL A 155 3.00 -21.64 3.87
C VAL A 155 2.43 -22.43 2.70
N THR A 156 1.10 -22.32 2.49
CA THR A 156 0.42 -22.78 1.29
C THR A 156 -0.14 -21.57 0.54
N LEU A 157 0.33 -21.36 -0.69
CA LEU A 157 -0.09 -20.28 -1.56
C LEU A 157 -1.14 -20.75 -2.55
N ILE A 158 -2.34 -20.25 -2.41
CA ILE A 158 -3.47 -20.51 -3.32
C ILE A 158 -3.43 -19.45 -4.43
N VAL A 159 -3.49 -19.91 -5.68
CA VAL A 159 -3.35 -19.02 -6.85
C VAL A 159 -4.53 -19.27 -7.78
N PRO A 160 -5.41 -18.29 -8.00
CA PRO A 160 -6.54 -18.41 -8.92
C PRO A 160 -6.12 -18.71 -10.36
N THR A 161 -4.94 -18.30 -10.74
CA THR A 161 -4.30 -18.59 -12.04
C THR A 161 -3.42 -19.85 -11.96
N GLY A 162 -2.75 -20.22 -13.03
CA GLY A 162 -1.81 -21.35 -13.04
C GLY A 162 -0.50 -21.13 -12.31
N THR A 163 -0.10 -19.84 -12.06
CA THR A 163 1.19 -19.49 -11.45
C THR A 163 1.08 -18.26 -10.55
N PRO A 164 1.85 -18.20 -9.43
CA PRO A 164 1.91 -17.00 -8.60
C PRO A 164 2.61 -15.85 -9.33
N ALA A 165 2.36 -14.62 -8.84
CA ALA A 165 2.98 -13.41 -9.35
C ALA A 165 2.86 -13.25 -10.88
N TRP A 166 1.69 -13.49 -11.44
CA TRP A 166 1.45 -13.49 -12.90
C TRP A 166 1.55 -12.11 -13.55
N THR A 167 1.52 -11.02 -12.77
CA THR A 167 1.75 -9.66 -13.28
C THR A 167 3.24 -9.30 -13.35
N VAL A 168 4.11 -10.13 -12.79
CA VAL A 168 5.56 -9.93 -12.74
C VAL A 168 6.20 -10.47 -14.02
N SER A 169 7.28 -9.82 -14.47
CA SER A 169 7.98 -10.29 -15.67
C SER A 169 8.39 -11.76 -15.56
N VAL A 170 8.35 -12.50 -16.68
CA VAL A 170 8.57 -13.94 -16.72
C VAL A 170 9.92 -14.34 -16.10
N TYR A 171 10.99 -13.57 -16.34
CA TYR A 171 12.33 -13.86 -15.80
C TYR A 171 12.37 -13.74 -14.28
N SER A 172 11.81 -12.66 -13.75
CA SER A 172 11.70 -12.46 -12.30
C SER A 172 10.77 -13.50 -11.64
N SER A 173 9.71 -13.89 -12.33
CA SER A 173 8.76 -14.92 -11.89
C SER A 173 9.43 -16.30 -11.78
N TYR A 174 10.35 -16.66 -12.69
CA TYR A 174 11.11 -17.91 -12.59
C TYR A 174 12.01 -17.94 -11.35
N ALA A 175 12.79 -16.89 -11.12
CA ALA A 175 13.64 -16.79 -9.94
C ALA A 175 12.84 -16.84 -8.64
N LEU A 176 11.69 -16.15 -8.59
CA LEU A 176 10.79 -16.16 -7.45
C LEU A 176 10.25 -17.57 -7.15
N ARG A 177 9.73 -18.27 -8.18
CA ARG A 177 9.20 -19.64 -8.00
C ARG A 177 10.25 -20.63 -7.54
N HIS A 178 11.51 -20.45 -7.99
CA HIS A 178 12.64 -21.26 -7.53
C HIS A 178 12.84 -21.08 -6.01
N ARG A 179 12.90 -19.83 -5.53
CA ARG A 179 13.05 -19.53 -4.10
C ARG A 179 11.87 -20.03 -3.26
N LEU A 180 10.63 -19.86 -3.74
CA LEU A 180 9.44 -20.39 -3.04
C LEU A 180 9.52 -21.93 -2.89
N ARG A 181 9.99 -22.62 -3.93
CA ARG A 181 10.21 -24.07 -3.89
C ARG A 181 11.31 -24.47 -2.91
N GLU A 182 12.44 -23.78 -2.92
CA GLU A 182 13.55 -24.04 -1.98
C GLU A 182 13.12 -23.87 -0.53
N LYS A 183 12.24 -22.90 -0.27
CA LYS A 183 11.65 -22.63 1.05
C LYS A 183 10.41 -23.49 1.35
N GLN A 184 10.15 -24.48 0.52
CA GLN A 184 9.05 -25.45 0.69
C GLN A 184 7.65 -24.80 0.74
N VAL A 185 7.47 -23.62 0.14
CA VAL A 185 6.15 -23.03 -0.03
C VAL A 185 5.33 -23.90 -0.99
N ARG A 186 4.22 -24.45 -0.49
CA ARG A 186 3.29 -25.23 -1.30
C ARG A 186 2.43 -24.31 -2.17
N ILE A 187 2.40 -24.54 -3.48
CA ILE A 187 1.58 -23.76 -4.41
C ILE A 187 0.44 -24.65 -4.93
N ILE A 188 -0.79 -24.12 -4.86
CA ILE A 188 -2.00 -24.74 -5.41
C ILE A 188 -2.58 -23.75 -6.41
N GLY A 189 -2.39 -24.04 -7.71
CA GLY A 189 -2.89 -23.22 -8.82
C GLY A 189 -4.33 -23.54 -9.20
N THR A 190 -4.98 -22.64 -9.93
CA THR A 190 -6.37 -22.76 -10.41
C THR A 190 -7.42 -22.97 -9.31
N HIS A 191 -7.13 -22.49 -8.10
CA HIS A 191 -8.02 -22.60 -6.96
C HIS A 191 -8.31 -21.26 -6.32
N ALA A 192 -9.47 -21.17 -5.67
CA ALA A 192 -9.86 -20.05 -4.82
C ALA A 192 -10.26 -20.56 -3.44
N ILE A 193 -10.23 -19.69 -2.44
CA ILE A 193 -10.75 -20.00 -1.11
C ILE A 193 -12.26 -19.78 -1.13
N ARG A 194 -12.99 -20.82 -0.74
CA ARG A 194 -14.44 -20.81 -0.62
C ARG A 194 -14.91 -20.40 0.78
N SER A 195 -14.29 -20.97 1.80
CA SER A 195 -14.58 -20.65 3.19
C SER A 195 -13.38 -20.89 4.09
N TRP A 196 -13.39 -20.23 5.25
CA TRP A 196 -12.49 -20.48 6.37
C TRP A 196 -13.24 -20.32 7.69
N ASP A 197 -13.20 -21.34 8.55
CA ASP A 197 -13.91 -21.40 9.83
C ASP A 197 -13.01 -21.17 11.06
N GLY A 198 -11.76 -20.77 10.86
CA GLY A 198 -10.74 -20.59 11.91
C GLY A 198 -9.81 -21.80 12.07
N GLY A 199 -10.03 -22.90 11.36
CA GLY A 199 -9.20 -24.12 11.39
C GLY A 199 -9.08 -24.81 10.05
N LYS A 200 -10.14 -24.77 9.25
CA LYS A 200 -10.26 -25.43 7.95
C LYS A 200 -10.53 -24.42 6.85
N VAL A 201 -9.82 -24.59 5.76
CA VAL A 201 -9.98 -23.82 4.52
C VAL A 201 -10.54 -24.75 3.45
N GLN A 202 -11.74 -24.48 2.97
CA GLN A 202 -12.30 -25.18 1.83
C GLN A 202 -11.94 -24.43 0.55
N LEU A 203 -11.42 -25.14 -0.42
CA LEU A 203 -11.10 -24.60 -1.73
C LEU A 203 -12.17 -24.92 -2.78
N THR A 204 -12.17 -24.14 -3.85
CA THR A 204 -12.88 -24.42 -5.10
C THR A 204 -11.86 -24.59 -6.20
N ASP A 205 -11.94 -25.66 -6.99
CA ASP A 205 -11.23 -25.79 -8.25
C ASP A 205 -11.92 -24.94 -9.31
N LEU A 206 -11.23 -23.91 -9.76
CA LEU A 206 -11.77 -22.94 -10.74
C LEU A 206 -11.77 -23.49 -12.17
N SER A 207 -10.99 -24.54 -12.45
CA SER A 207 -10.93 -25.14 -13.79
C SER A 207 -12.11 -26.07 -14.07
N LEU A 208 -12.61 -26.73 -13.02
CA LEU A 208 -13.73 -27.68 -13.09
C LEU A 208 -15.02 -27.11 -12.50
N ASN A 209 -14.92 -26.01 -11.75
CA ASN A 209 -16.02 -25.43 -10.96
C ASN A 209 -16.59 -26.41 -9.94
N GLU A 210 -15.72 -27.16 -9.28
CA GLU A 210 -16.05 -28.18 -8.30
C GLU A 210 -15.42 -27.91 -6.94
N ALA A 211 -15.81 -28.68 -5.92
CA ALA A 211 -15.15 -28.60 -4.62
C ALA A 211 -13.70 -29.06 -4.73
N GLY A 212 -12.79 -28.21 -4.33
CA GLY A 212 -11.37 -28.50 -4.23
C GLY A 212 -11.00 -29.16 -2.87
N PRO A 213 -9.69 -29.33 -2.62
CA PRO A 213 -9.24 -29.93 -1.36
C PRO A 213 -9.55 -29.05 -0.14
N GLU A 214 -9.75 -29.69 1.00
CA GLU A 214 -9.79 -29.07 2.31
C GLU A 214 -8.35 -28.99 2.87
N LEU A 215 -7.98 -27.84 3.42
CA LEU A 215 -6.69 -27.60 4.06
C LEU A 215 -6.90 -27.23 5.52
N THR A 216 -5.93 -27.55 6.35
CA THR A 216 -5.89 -27.06 7.73
C THR A 216 -5.01 -25.80 7.80
N ALA A 217 -5.50 -24.73 8.42
CA ALA A 217 -4.79 -23.49 8.59
C ALA A 217 -5.02 -22.90 9.98
N ASP A 218 -4.00 -22.28 10.53
CA ASP A 218 -4.07 -21.50 11.77
C ASP A 218 -4.39 -20.03 11.44
N SER A 219 -4.01 -19.57 10.24
CA SER A 219 -4.31 -18.25 9.72
C SER A 219 -4.50 -18.26 8.20
N VAL A 220 -5.34 -17.35 7.73
CA VAL A 220 -5.52 -17.10 6.29
C VAL A 220 -5.19 -15.65 5.98
N ILE A 221 -4.31 -15.43 5.00
CA ILE A 221 -3.92 -14.10 4.52
C ILE A 221 -4.42 -13.96 3.09
N ALA A 222 -5.33 -13.04 2.86
CA ALA A 222 -5.96 -12.86 1.55
C ALA A 222 -6.16 -11.36 1.26
N PRO A 223 -5.06 -10.63 0.95
CA PRO A 223 -5.15 -9.22 0.66
C PRO A 223 -5.82 -8.97 -0.68
N LEU A 224 -6.65 -7.94 -0.73
CA LEU A 224 -7.17 -7.35 -1.96
C LEU A 224 -6.46 -6.03 -2.26
N HIS A 225 -6.71 -5.46 -3.44
CA HIS A 225 -6.38 -4.07 -3.70
C HIS A 225 -7.05 -3.19 -2.65
N GLY A 226 -6.30 -2.24 -2.10
CA GLY A 226 -6.83 -1.29 -1.13
C GLY A 226 -7.95 -0.44 -1.72
N HIS A 227 -8.77 0.14 -0.87
CA HIS A 227 -9.70 1.19 -1.25
C HIS A 227 -9.05 2.55 -1.01
N ALA A 228 -9.15 3.45 -1.96
CA ALA A 228 -8.66 4.83 -1.83
C ALA A 228 -9.15 5.45 -0.52
N ASP A 229 -8.27 6.10 0.23
CA ASP A 229 -8.65 6.84 1.45
C ASP A 229 -8.94 8.30 1.07
N ASP A 230 -10.09 8.49 0.41
CA ASP A 230 -10.54 9.74 -0.20
C ASP A 230 -11.57 10.51 0.64
N ARG A 231 -11.93 10.01 1.84
CA ARG A 231 -12.95 10.61 2.69
C ARG A 231 -12.65 12.09 3.00
N LEU A 232 -11.43 12.36 3.51
CA LEU A 232 -11.03 13.73 3.85
C LEU A 232 -10.95 14.63 2.60
N THR A 233 -10.56 14.08 1.46
CA THR A 233 -10.55 14.78 0.17
C THR A 233 -11.97 15.22 -0.21
N SER A 234 -12.94 14.32 -0.07
CA SER A 234 -14.36 14.60 -0.35
C SER A 234 -14.92 15.65 0.60
N GLU A 235 -14.63 15.55 1.90
CA GLU A 235 -15.01 16.54 2.91
C GLU A 235 -14.42 17.93 2.59
N LEU A 236 -13.16 17.98 2.20
CA LEU A 236 -12.47 19.22 1.85
C LEU A 236 -13.03 19.87 0.58
N ILE A 237 -13.36 19.08 -0.43
CA ILE A 237 -14.01 19.56 -1.67
C ILE A 237 -15.41 20.11 -1.37
N ALA A 238 -16.21 19.42 -0.55
CA ALA A 238 -17.53 19.87 -0.15
C ALA A 238 -17.44 21.21 0.58
N TRP A 239 -16.60 21.32 1.61
CA TRP A 239 -16.36 22.56 2.33
C TRP A 239 -15.91 23.71 1.42
N ARG A 240 -14.93 23.46 0.52
CA ARG A 240 -14.44 24.49 -0.42
C ARG A 240 -15.59 25.05 -1.25
N ASN A 241 -16.47 24.18 -1.75
CA ASN A 241 -17.61 24.59 -2.59
C ASN A 241 -18.68 25.36 -1.80
N GLU A 242 -19.01 24.89 -0.58
CA GLU A 242 -20.00 25.54 0.30
C GLU A 242 -19.51 26.90 0.79
N ALA A 243 -18.26 27.01 1.19
CA ALA A 243 -17.67 28.24 1.70
C ALA A 243 -17.15 29.17 0.58
N ASN A 244 -17.19 28.76 -0.68
CA ASN A 244 -16.54 29.43 -1.81
C ASN A 244 -15.07 29.79 -1.51
N ALA A 245 -14.35 28.86 -0.87
CA ALA A 245 -12.99 29.07 -0.42
C ALA A 245 -11.99 28.98 -1.57
N ALA A 246 -11.03 29.91 -1.60
CA ALA A 246 -10.01 30.00 -2.64
C ALA A 246 -8.83 29.01 -2.39
N VAL A 247 -9.12 27.75 -2.08
CA VAL A 247 -8.10 26.72 -1.88
C VAL A 247 -8.07 25.78 -3.08
N GLU A 248 -6.88 25.55 -3.61
CA GLU A 248 -6.67 24.54 -4.63
C GLU A 248 -6.50 23.17 -3.97
N ILE A 249 -7.17 22.12 -4.50
CA ILE A 249 -7.11 20.77 -3.98
C ILE A 249 -6.61 19.86 -5.09
N ARG A 250 -5.55 19.12 -4.80
CA ARG A 250 -4.95 18.09 -5.67
C ARG A 250 -4.89 16.77 -4.92
N SER A 251 -4.83 15.67 -5.64
CA SER A 251 -4.61 14.34 -5.06
C SER A 251 -3.49 13.64 -5.80
N ALA A 252 -2.76 12.75 -5.12
CA ALA A 252 -1.69 11.95 -5.71
C ALA A 252 -1.55 10.58 -5.03
N GLY A 253 -1.26 9.56 -5.81
CA GLY A 253 -1.06 8.19 -5.35
C GLY A 253 -2.36 7.47 -5.02
N ASP A 254 -2.28 6.51 -4.11
CA ASP A 254 -3.33 5.53 -3.85
C ASP A 254 -4.64 6.12 -3.28
N CYS A 255 -4.64 7.37 -2.83
CA CYS A 255 -5.88 8.07 -2.46
C CYS A 255 -6.75 8.43 -3.65
N GLN A 256 -6.22 8.34 -4.88
CA GLN A 256 -7.00 8.41 -6.11
C GLN A 256 -7.35 7.00 -6.61
N SER A 257 -6.33 6.15 -6.73
CA SER A 257 -6.48 4.78 -7.22
C SER A 257 -5.27 3.96 -6.76
N PRO A 258 -5.47 2.94 -5.92
CA PRO A 258 -4.38 2.09 -5.43
C PRO A 258 -3.66 1.38 -6.58
N ARG A 259 -2.34 1.58 -6.68
CA ARG A 259 -1.47 1.00 -7.72
C ARG A 259 -0.09 0.69 -7.16
N THR A 260 0.98 1.07 -7.87
CA THR A 260 2.35 0.77 -7.45
C THR A 260 3.09 2.03 -6.97
N ALA A 261 4.27 1.83 -6.39
CA ALA A 261 5.13 2.94 -5.99
C ALA A 261 5.55 3.81 -7.19
N LEU A 262 5.58 3.27 -8.41
CA LEU A 262 5.91 4.02 -9.61
C LEU A 262 4.89 5.12 -9.89
N GLU A 263 3.59 4.75 -9.92
CA GLU A 263 2.52 5.72 -10.11
C GLU A 263 2.45 6.72 -8.96
N ALA A 264 2.65 6.26 -7.72
CA ALA A 264 2.65 7.13 -6.55
C ALA A 264 3.74 8.23 -6.66
N VAL A 265 4.96 7.87 -7.04
CA VAL A 265 6.06 8.82 -7.26
C VAL A 265 5.77 9.75 -8.44
N PHE A 266 5.32 9.20 -9.57
CA PHE A 266 5.00 9.98 -10.76
C PHE A 266 3.91 11.02 -10.49
N GLU A 267 2.80 10.61 -9.89
CA GLU A 267 1.68 11.50 -9.57
C GLU A 267 2.05 12.53 -8.48
N GLY A 268 2.84 12.12 -7.50
CA GLY A 268 3.38 13.04 -6.51
C GLY A 268 4.21 14.14 -7.14
N GLN A 269 5.14 13.79 -8.04
CA GLN A 269 5.95 14.75 -8.78
C GLN A 269 5.07 15.68 -9.62
N GLU A 270 4.06 15.13 -10.31
CA GLU A 270 3.16 15.93 -11.13
C GLU A 270 2.31 16.88 -10.28
N ALA A 271 1.74 16.42 -9.17
CA ALA A 271 0.99 17.26 -8.24
C ALA A 271 1.83 18.41 -7.69
N GLY A 272 3.08 18.13 -7.26
CA GLY A 272 3.99 19.17 -6.79
C GLY A 272 4.46 20.13 -7.88
N ARG A 273 4.57 19.67 -9.13
CA ARG A 273 4.95 20.49 -10.27
C ARG A 273 3.86 21.45 -10.73
N LEU A 274 2.61 21.08 -10.53
CA LEU A 274 1.44 21.83 -10.99
C LEU A 274 0.93 22.86 -9.98
N VAL A 275 1.52 22.94 -8.76
CA VAL A 275 1.25 24.02 -7.81
C VAL A 275 1.82 25.33 -8.34
#